data_fea538e9d0f7f8d7d55308d716ed7c97
#
_entry.id   fea538e9d0f7f8d7d55308d716ed7c97
#
_cell.length_a   1.000
_cell.length_b   1.000
_cell.length_c   1.000
_cell.angle_alpha   90.00
_cell.angle_beta   90.00
_cell.angle_gamma   90.00
#
_symmetry.space_group_name_H-M   'P 1'
#
loop_
_entity.id
_entity.type
_entity.pdbx_description
1 polymer ?
#
loop_
_entity_poly.entity_id
_entity_poly.type
_entity_poly.pdbx_seq_one_letter_code
_entity_poly.pdbx_strand_id
1 'polypeptide(L)'
;MGERLSVAVQGFHPSSFLSEETARLRELTQGMKVISAVSGGVDSTVATLVAREALGDNLFPIMIDTGLLRVDEPEQVKERLSRSPLSLKLRLVHASGRFLSSVKGETDAEEKRKKFRETFYQVLREEAEKEACEYILQGTIAPDWIETQGGIKTQHNVLEQVGIDPATTYGFKIIEPLADLYKDQVRALGRHLNLPKEFSERQPFPGPGLLVRCIGNVTKEKIRVLKEATKIVETSLSPFNYEQYFAAIIENKFAKDPSTKTISETASEALGLPNSEVHAEVFEDRVTGVKGDQRCYGLVAGVKLSEESRETYGWLQDRLRQLQTGIVEKFPDITRVALLVKERRGGGPLSIIVRAVSTRDFMTAAVSPVPWKILKDIGQQIMKEENVSRVYYDITPKPPGTIEFE
;
A
#
# COMPACT_ATOMS: atom_id res chain seq x y z
N MET A 1 -8.50 16.51 -22.26
CA MET A 1 -7.82 16.44 -20.95
C MET A 1 -7.83 17.82 -20.30
N GLY A 2 -8.97 18.33 -19.99
CA GLY A 2 -9.22 19.62 -19.39
C GLY A 2 -10.69 19.69 -19.06
N GLU A 3 -11.05 19.68 -17.80
CA GLU A 3 -12.37 19.82 -17.18
C GLU A 3 -12.70 18.68 -16.22
N ARG A 4 -12.02 18.68 -15.10
CA ARG A 4 -12.52 18.30 -13.77
C ARG A 4 -11.55 18.80 -12.72
N LEU A 5 -11.45 20.13 -12.59
CA LEU A 5 -11.09 20.72 -11.31
C LEU A 5 -12.26 20.40 -10.38
N SER A 6 -12.03 19.60 -9.34
CA SER A 6 -13.07 19.32 -8.36
C SER A 6 -13.55 20.64 -7.74
N VAL A 7 -14.80 20.68 -7.31
CA VAL A 7 -15.40 21.85 -6.63
C VAL A 7 -14.53 22.30 -5.44
N ALA A 8 -13.79 21.39 -4.82
CA ALA A 8 -12.85 21.65 -3.72
C ALA A 8 -11.64 22.52 -4.09
N VAL A 9 -11.27 22.62 -5.37
CA VAL A 9 -10.15 23.46 -5.83
C VAL A 9 -10.62 24.84 -6.28
N GLN A 10 -11.91 25.01 -6.59
CA GLN A 10 -12.50 26.31 -6.88
C GLN A 10 -12.50 27.15 -5.59
N GLY A 11 -11.71 28.25 -5.61
CA GLY A 11 -11.56 29.14 -4.45
C GLY A 11 -10.36 28.86 -3.55
N PHE A 12 -9.59 27.77 -3.76
CA PHE A 12 -8.35 27.53 -3.02
C PHE A 12 -7.19 28.32 -3.65
N HIS A 13 -6.56 29.17 -2.86
CA HIS A 13 -5.42 30.00 -3.25
C HIS A 13 -4.14 29.51 -2.55
N PRO A 14 -3.27 28.74 -3.22
CA PRO A 14 -2.06 28.16 -2.62
C PRO A 14 -1.14 29.20 -1.96
N SER A 15 -0.99 30.39 -2.57
CA SER A 15 -0.14 31.46 -2.02
C SER A 15 -0.67 32.04 -0.71
N SER A 16 -1.99 32.26 -0.62
CA SER A 16 -2.62 32.76 0.61
C SER A 16 -2.51 31.72 1.74
N PHE A 17 -2.87 30.46 1.42
CA PHE A 17 -2.71 29.36 2.38
C PHE A 17 -1.27 29.24 2.89
N LEU A 18 -0.27 29.27 1.98
CA LEU A 18 1.14 29.18 2.34
C LEU A 18 1.55 30.33 3.29
N SER A 19 1.12 31.56 3.00
CA SER A 19 1.41 32.72 3.83
C SER A 19 0.80 32.59 5.23
N GLU A 20 -0.48 32.22 5.32
CA GLU A 20 -1.19 32.05 6.59
C GLU A 20 -0.59 30.93 7.42
N GLU A 21 -0.36 29.76 6.79
CA GLU A 21 0.14 28.59 7.47
C GLU A 21 1.59 28.74 7.93
N THR A 22 2.44 29.42 7.14
CA THR A 22 3.81 29.74 7.57
C THR A 22 3.84 30.69 8.74
N ALA A 23 2.93 31.68 8.79
CA ALA A 23 2.79 32.57 9.94
C ALA A 23 2.35 31.79 11.21
N ARG A 24 1.33 30.94 11.08
CA ARG A 24 0.82 30.07 12.15
C ARG A 24 1.92 29.14 12.70
N LEU A 25 2.71 28.53 11.81
CA LEU A 25 3.82 27.63 12.23
C LEU A 25 4.90 28.38 13.00
N ARG A 26 5.26 29.60 12.60
CA ARG A 26 6.25 30.43 13.32
C ARG A 26 5.75 30.81 14.71
N GLU A 27 4.48 31.19 14.83
CA GLU A 27 3.85 31.52 16.11
C GLU A 27 3.78 30.29 17.03
N LEU A 28 3.35 29.14 16.48
CA LEU A 28 3.22 27.90 17.22
C LEU A 28 4.55 27.40 17.78
N THR A 29 5.58 27.40 16.95
CA THR A 29 6.88 26.81 17.32
C THR A 29 7.79 27.77 18.09
N GLN A 30 7.61 29.08 17.97
CA GLN A 30 8.41 30.11 18.65
C GLN A 30 9.92 29.89 18.51
N GLY A 31 10.36 29.41 17.35
CA GLY A 31 11.77 29.11 17.07
C GLY A 31 12.26 27.75 17.59
N MET A 32 11.40 26.92 18.15
CA MET A 32 11.75 25.56 18.54
C MET A 32 11.99 24.68 17.30
N LYS A 33 12.75 23.62 17.51
CA LYS A 33 13.11 22.66 16.46
C LYS A 33 11.97 21.68 16.20
N VAL A 34 11.76 21.36 14.93
CA VAL A 34 10.72 20.47 14.42
C VAL A 34 11.33 19.36 13.59
N ILE A 35 11.02 18.11 13.89
CA ILE A 35 11.37 16.99 13.04
C ILE A 35 10.21 16.66 12.10
N SER A 36 10.49 16.41 10.82
CA SER A 36 9.50 16.03 9.81
C SER A 36 9.77 14.64 9.26
N ALA A 37 8.77 13.76 9.33
CA ALA A 37 8.85 12.42 8.77
C ALA A 37 8.37 12.43 7.30
N VAL A 38 9.32 12.38 6.36
CA VAL A 38 9.05 12.34 4.91
C VAL A 38 8.92 10.88 4.48
N SER A 39 7.75 10.47 4.00
CA SER A 39 7.51 9.11 3.49
C SER A 39 7.78 8.94 1.99
N GLY A 40 8.09 10.04 1.28
CA GLY A 40 8.16 10.05 -0.19
C GLY A 40 6.78 10.18 -0.87
N GLY A 41 5.70 10.20 -0.12
CA GLY A 41 4.37 10.54 -0.59
C GLY A 41 4.17 12.06 -0.73
N VAL A 42 3.18 12.48 -1.53
CA VAL A 42 2.92 13.89 -1.80
C VAL A 42 2.59 14.68 -0.53
N ASP A 43 1.80 14.10 0.39
CA ASP A 43 1.30 14.81 1.57
C ASP A 43 2.43 15.15 2.56
N SER A 44 3.20 14.15 2.98
CA SER A 44 4.35 14.38 3.87
C SER A 44 5.40 15.30 3.26
N THR A 45 5.60 15.23 1.93
CA THR A 45 6.56 16.09 1.24
C THR A 45 6.06 17.53 1.18
N VAL A 46 4.78 17.76 0.84
CA VAL A 46 4.19 19.11 0.80
C VAL A 46 4.16 19.71 2.21
N ALA A 47 3.76 18.95 3.24
CA ALA A 47 3.82 19.41 4.63
C ALA A 47 5.23 19.87 5.03
N THR A 48 6.25 19.10 4.66
CA THR A 48 7.66 19.42 4.93
C THR A 48 8.10 20.68 4.19
N LEU A 49 7.68 20.88 2.93
CA LEU A 49 8.02 22.07 2.15
C LEU A 49 7.37 23.33 2.74
N VAL A 50 6.09 23.26 3.17
CA VAL A 50 5.41 24.35 3.87
C VAL A 50 6.16 24.71 5.16
N ALA A 51 6.52 23.70 5.95
CA ALA A 51 7.26 23.91 7.19
C ALA A 51 8.67 24.49 6.96
N ARG A 52 9.33 24.12 5.87
CA ARG A 52 10.64 24.70 5.51
C ARG A 52 10.56 26.20 5.26
N GLU A 53 9.51 26.69 4.59
CA GLU A 53 9.29 28.12 4.37
C GLU A 53 9.06 28.88 5.70
N ALA A 54 8.51 28.20 6.71
CA ALA A 54 8.26 28.77 8.02
C ALA A 54 9.49 28.75 8.93
N LEU A 55 10.19 27.62 8.98
CA LEU A 55 11.14 27.28 10.06
C LEU A 55 12.61 27.30 9.64
N GLY A 56 12.88 27.27 8.32
CA GLY A 56 14.26 27.29 7.81
C GLY A 56 15.13 26.17 8.43
N ASP A 57 16.23 26.55 9.07
CA ASP A 57 17.20 25.62 9.68
C ASP A 57 16.69 24.93 10.97
N ASN A 58 15.55 25.38 11.52
CA ASN A 58 14.91 24.69 12.65
C ASN A 58 14.06 23.49 12.22
N LEU A 59 13.95 23.21 10.93
CA LEU A 59 13.30 22.02 10.40
C LEU A 59 14.32 20.91 10.13
N PHE A 60 14.07 19.72 10.66
CA PHE A 60 14.88 18.50 10.50
C PHE A 60 14.13 17.45 9.70
N PRO A 61 14.17 17.46 8.36
CA PRO A 61 13.49 16.45 7.55
C PRO A 61 14.26 15.13 7.60
N ILE A 62 13.56 14.06 7.95
CA ILE A 62 14.10 12.70 7.93
C ILE A 62 13.21 11.77 7.10
N MET A 63 13.81 10.74 6.54
CA MET A 63 13.11 9.59 5.98
C MET A 63 13.62 8.33 6.68
N ILE A 64 12.71 7.55 7.24
CA ILE A 64 13.04 6.29 7.90
C ILE A 64 13.00 5.16 6.86
N ASP A 65 14.17 4.59 6.58
CA ASP A 65 14.26 3.35 5.82
C ASP A 65 13.87 2.18 6.72
N THR A 66 12.63 1.74 6.57
CA THR A 66 12.06 0.61 7.29
C THR A 66 12.50 -0.75 6.75
N GLY A 67 13.17 -0.78 5.59
CA GLY A 67 13.45 -2.01 4.84
C GLY A 67 12.23 -2.56 4.08
N LEU A 68 11.06 -1.93 4.25
CA LEU A 68 9.76 -2.35 3.68
C LEU A 68 9.29 -1.42 2.55
N LEU A 69 10.16 -0.52 2.10
CA LEU A 69 9.93 0.35 0.94
C LEU A 69 10.32 -0.37 -0.36
N ARG A 70 10.03 0.25 -1.51
CA ARG A 70 10.48 -0.26 -2.82
C ARG A 70 12.00 -0.31 -2.91
N VAL A 71 12.50 -0.99 -3.94
CA VAL A 71 13.95 -1.01 -4.23
C VAL A 71 14.47 0.41 -4.42
N ASP A 72 15.53 0.75 -3.70
CA ASP A 72 16.25 2.05 -3.75
C ASP A 72 15.35 3.29 -3.55
N GLU A 73 14.14 3.12 -3.00
CA GLU A 73 13.20 4.23 -2.82
C GLU A 73 13.73 5.32 -1.87
N PRO A 74 14.33 5.00 -0.70
CA PRO A 74 14.84 6.04 0.19
C PRO A 74 15.87 6.92 -0.47
N GLU A 75 16.82 6.33 -1.18
CA GLU A 75 17.91 7.03 -1.88
C GLU A 75 17.36 7.88 -3.03
N GLN A 76 16.41 7.34 -3.81
CA GLN A 76 15.77 8.08 -4.90
C GLN A 76 14.96 9.27 -4.39
N VAL A 77 14.23 9.12 -3.28
CA VAL A 77 13.48 10.24 -2.68
C VAL A 77 14.44 11.30 -2.17
N LYS A 78 15.48 10.92 -1.45
CA LYS A 78 16.52 11.85 -0.98
C LYS A 78 17.15 12.61 -2.12
N GLU A 79 17.58 11.92 -3.17
CA GLU A 79 18.21 12.53 -4.33
C GLU A 79 17.29 13.54 -5.03
N ARG A 80 16.03 13.16 -5.28
CA ARG A 80 15.05 14.04 -5.93
C ARG A 80 14.74 15.30 -5.11
N LEU A 81 14.60 15.17 -3.79
CA LEU A 81 14.29 16.29 -2.91
C LEU A 81 15.51 17.20 -2.66
N SER A 82 16.74 16.69 -2.83
CA SER A 82 17.96 17.49 -2.70
C SER A 82 18.25 18.38 -3.92
N ARG A 83 17.64 18.08 -5.08
CA ARG A 83 17.85 18.84 -6.31
C ARG A 83 17.12 20.19 -6.28
N SER A 84 17.65 21.19 -7.00
CA SER A 84 16.96 22.46 -7.26
C SER A 84 15.63 22.22 -8.02
N PRO A 85 14.54 22.94 -7.73
CA PRO A 85 14.48 24.10 -6.81
C PRO A 85 14.22 23.73 -5.35
N LEU A 86 13.94 22.46 -5.03
CA LEU A 86 13.56 22.06 -3.68
C LEU A 86 14.72 22.17 -2.67
N SER A 87 15.89 21.67 -3.02
CA SER A 87 17.11 21.73 -2.20
C SER A 87 16.91 21.32 -0.73
N LEU A 88 16.05 20.32 -0.49
CA LEU A 88 15.70 19.85 0.85
C LEU A 88 16.81 18.93 1.39
N LYS A 89 17.36 19.26 2.55
CA LYS A 89 18.40 18.47 3.24
C LYS A 89 17.79 17.27 3.96
N LEU A 90 17.31 16.27 3.19
CA LEU A 90 16.69 15.06 3.75
C LEU A 90 17.75 14.10 4.31
N ARG A 91 17.64 13.73 5.61
CA ARG A 91 18.47 12.73 6.25
C ARG A 91 17.80 11.36 6.23
N LEU A 92 18.52 10.31 5.81
CA LEU A 92 18.04 8.93 5.88
C LEU A 92 18.40 8.32 7.24
N VAL A 93 17.41 7.64 7.83
CA VAL A 93 17.54 6.88 9.08
C VAL A 93 17.37 5.41 8.76
N HIS A 94 18.44 4.64 8.78
CA HIS A 94 18.43 3.22 8.47
C HIS A 94 17.95 2.41 9.68
N ALA A 95 16.71 1.93 9.63
CA ALA A 95 16.08 1.20 10.73
C ALA A 95 15.55 -0.19 10.32
N SER A 96 15.86 -0.69 9.12
CA SER A 96 15.33 -1.92 8.54
C SER A 96 15.43 -3.13 9.47
N GLY A 97 16.54 -3.28 10.20
CA GLY A 97 16.73 -4.35 11.17
C GLY A 97 15.73 -4.31 12.32
N ARG A 98 15.37 -3.12 12.81
CA ARG A 98 14.41 -2.93 13.91
C ARG A 98 13.00 -3.32 13.46
N PHE A 99 12.57 -2.84 12.28
CA PHE A 99 11.25 -3.16 11.75
C PHE A 99 11.08 -4.64 11.46
N LEU A 100 12.05 -5.27 10.80
CA LEU A 100 11.97 -6.71 10.54
C LEU A 100 12.01 -7.54 11.82
N SER A 101 12.72 -7.10 12.84
CA SER A 101 12.76 -7.77 14.15
C SER A 101 11.45 -7.63 14.90
N SER A 102 10.80 -6.47 14.85
CA SER A 102 9.54 -6.23 15.57
C SER A 102 8.38 -7.09 15.07
N VAL A 103 8.36 -7.42 13.78
CA VAL A 103 7.30 -8.24 13.15
C VAL A 103 7.69 -9.70 12.95
N LYS A 104 8.87 -10.12 13.43
CA LYS A 104 9.34 -11.49 13.26
C LYS A 104 8.42 -12.50 13.96
N GLY A 105 7.96 -13.50 13.21
CA GLY A 105 7.07 -14.55 13.73
C GLY A 105 5.61 -14.13 13.86
N GLU A 106 5.28 -12.85 13.55
CA GLU A 106 3.91 -12.38 13.57
C GLU A 106 3.21 -12.68 12.25
N THR A 107 2.02 -13.27 12.32
CA THR A 107 1.19 -13.64 11.17
C THR A 107 -0.14 -12.88 11.16
N ASP A 108 -0.55 -12.32 12.30
CA ASP A 108 -1.75 -11.51 12.39
C ASP A 108 -1.52 -10.11 11.78
N ALA A 109 -2.38 -9.73 10.85
CA ALA A 109 -2.25 -8.50 10.08
C ALA A 109 -2.37 -7.24 10.96
N GLU A 110 -3.25 -7.23 11.97
CA GLU A 110 -3.41 -6.07 12.85
C GLU A 110 -2.24 -5.94 13.82
N GLU A 111 -1.75 -7.06 14.37
CA GLU A 111 -0.58 -7.04 15.23
C GLU A 111 0.69 -6.62 14.46
N LYS A 112 0.84 -7.03 13.20
CA LYS A 112 1.92 -6.53 12.34
C LYS A 112 1.87 -5.02 12.16
N ARG A 113 0.70 -4.46 11.87
CA ARG A 113 0.51 -3.00 11.74
C ARG A 113 0.77 -2.26 13.03
N LYS A 114 0.31 -2.79 14.16
CA LYS A 114 0.53 -2.22 15.49
C LYS A 114 2.03 -2.18 15.82
N LYS A 115 2.74 -3.30 15.67
CA LYS A 115 4.18 -3.39 15.91
C LYS A 115 4.99 -2.47 14.98
N PHE A 116 4.57 -2.37 13.71
CA PHE A 116 5.16 -1.42 12.76
C PHE A 116 5.00 0.02 13.26
N ARG A 117 3.79 0.43 13.61
CA ARG A 117 3.48 1.77 14.10
C ARG A 117 4.28 2.10 15.36
N GLU A 118 4.29 1.22 16.35
CA GLU A 118 5.06 1.39 17.57
C GLU A 118 6.56 1.56 17.29
N THR A 119 7.13 0.71 16.44
CA THR A 119 8.53 0.82 16.02
C THR A 119 8.81 2.14 15.29
N PHE A 120 7.90 2.58 14.43
CA PHE A 120 8.03 3.84 13.70
C PHE A 120 8.11 5.04 14.64
N TYR A 121 7.19 5.14 15.60
CA TYR A 121 7.19 6.24 16.55
C TYR A 121 8.36 6.17 17.55
N GLN A 122 8.81 4.99 17.93
CA GLN A 122 10.04 4.85 18.74
C GLN A 122 11.27 5.38 18.00
N VAL A 123 11.46 5.01 16.74
CA VAL A 123 12.57 5.51 15.92
C VAL A 123 12.46 7.02 15.74
N LEU A 124 11.26 7.52 15.45
CA LEU A 124 11.03 8.95 15.24
C LEU A 124 11.29 9.75 16.52
N ARG A 125 10.91 9.24 17.68
CA ARG A 125 11.20 9.81 18.99
C ARG A 125 12.70 9.91 19.23
N GLU A 126 13.45 8.81 19.05
CA GLU A 126 14.90 8.79 19.25
C GLU A 126 15.60 9.81 18.35
N GLU A 127 15.14 9.98 17.10
CA GLU A 127 15.70 10.96 16.18
C GLU A 127 15.32 12.40 16.58
N ALA A 128 14.11 12.62 17.11
CA ALA A 128 13.69 13.92 17.63
C ALA A 128 14.51 14.31 18.87
N GLU A 129 14.75 13.38 19.78
CA GLU A 129 15.58 13.59 20.98
C GLU A 129 17.03 13.95 20.62
N LYS A 130 17.63 13.29 19.64
CA LYS A 130 19.01 13.59 19.13
C LYS A 130 19.16 15.03 18.63
N GLU A 131 18.13 15.55 17.98
CA GLU A 131 18.13 16.91 17.43
C GLU A 131 17.52 17.93 18.42
N ALA A 132 17.08 17.51 19.60
CA ALA A 132 16.35 18.32 20.56
C ALA A 132 15.09 18.97 19.95
N CYS A 133 14.32 18.19 19.17
CA CYS A 133 13.05 18.61 18.58
C CYS A 133 11.92 18.37 19.56
N GLU A 134 11.06 19.38 19.76
CA GLU A 134 9.86 19.29 20.61
C GLU A 134 8.60 18.94 19.83
N TYR A 135 8.64 19.15 18.52
CA TYR A 135 7.50 18.92 17.62
C TYR A 135 7.83 17.90 16.53
N ILE A 136 6.83 17.09 16.20
CA ILE A 136 6.84 16.23 15.01
C ILE A 136 5.83 16.76 14.02
N LEU A 137 6.26 16.94 12.78
CA LEU A 137 5.42 17.37 11.68
C LEU A 137 4.95 16.16 10.87
N GLN A 138 3.64 16.05 10.70
CA GLN A 138 2.97 15.00 9.92
C GLN A 138 2.19 15.57 8.73
N GLY A 139 2.08 14.80 7.67
CA GLY A 139 1.36 15.15 6.46
C GLY A 139 -0.09 14.66 6.44
N THR A 140 -0.78 14.68 7.57
CA THR A 140 -2.21 14.33 7.69
C THR A 140 -3.07 15.33 6.90
N ILE A 141 -4.10 14.83 6.21
CA ILE A 141 -5.02 15.62 5.41
C ILE A 141 -6.49 15.36 5.82
N ALA A 142 -7.42 16.22 5.41
CA ALA A 142 -8.83 16.14 5.83
C ALA A 142 -9.49 14.75 5.63
N PRO A 143 -9.30 14.03 4.53
CA PRO A 143 -9.83 12.67 4.38
C PRO A 143 -9.34 11.69 5.44
N ASP A 144 -8.10 11.83 5.93
CA ASP A 144 -7.55 10.92 6.95
C ASP A 144 -8.32 11.03 8.27
N TRP A 145 -8.74 12.24 8.63
CA TRP A 145 -9.59 12.49 9.80
C TRP A 145 -10.98 11.85 9.64
N ILE A 146 -11.62 12.05 8.49
CA ILE A 146 -12.96 11.55 8.21
C ILE A 146 -13.00 10.02 8.20
N GLU A 147 -12.02 9.39 7.56
CA GLU A 147 -11.95 7.92 7.45
C GLU A 147 -11.64 7.24 8.80
N THR A 148 -10.90 7.89 9.67
CA THR A 148 -10.59 7.38 11.01
C THR A 148 -11.81 7.47 11.92
N GLN A 149 -12.56 8.57 11.89
CA GLN A 149 -13.82 8.73 12.66
C GLN A 149 -14.90 7.72 12.23
N GLY A 150 -14.93 7.35 10.93
CA GLY A 150 -15.85 6.34 10.41
C GLY A 150 -15.47 4.89 10.75
N GLY A 151 -14.36 4.64 11.46
CA GLY A 151 -13.88 3.28 11.76
C GLY A 151 -13.37 2.50 10.54
N ILE A 152 -13.24 3.16 9.38
CA ILE A 152 -12.93 2.53 8.08
C ILE A 152 -11.42 2.27 7.93
N LYS A 153 -10.59 3.15 8.53
CA LYS A 153 -9.13 3.01 8.49
C LYS A 153 -8.51 3.10 9.88
N THR A 154 -7.80 2.06 10.26
CA THR A 154 -6.96 2.02 11.47
C THR A 154 -5.48 2.35 11.17
N GLN A 155 -5.18 2.77 9.94
CA GLN A 155 -3.81 2.85 9.41
C GLN A 155 -3.22 4.27 9.38
N HIS A 156 -4.04 5.31 9.62
CA HIS A 156 -3.57 6.68 9.57
C HIS A 156 -2.93 7.12 10.88
N ASN A 157 -1.98 8.04 10.76
CA ASN A 157 -1.18 8.60 11.85
C ASN A 157 -1.97 9.51 12.80
N VAL A 158 -3.29 9.42 12.84
CA VAL A 158 -4.12 10.18 13.74
C VAL A 158 -4.17 9.46 15.09
N LEU A 159 -3.08 9.59 15.86
CA LEU A 159 -2.89 8.90 17.15
C LEU A 159 -4.00 9.21 18.14
N GLU A 160 -4.42 10.46 18.21
CA GLU A 160 -5.47 10.90 19.15
C GLU A 160 -6.80 10.19 18.91
N GLN A 161 -7.15 9.90 17.66
CA GLN A 161 -8.41 9.20 17.32
C GLN A 161 -8.39 7.71 17.68
N VAL A 162 -7.20 7.12 17.80
CA VAL A 162 -7.05 5.74 18.30
C VAL A 162 -6.77 5.71 19.81
N GLY A 163 -7.01 6.84 20.51
CA GLY A 163 -6.88 6.94 21.96
C GLY A 163 -5.44 7.05 22.46
N ILE A 164 -4.49 7.38 21.59
CA ILE A 164 -3.09 7.59 21.96
C ILE A 164 -2.81 9.09 21.99
N ASP A 165 -2.56 9.63 23.16
CA ASP A 165 -2.02 10.98 23.29
C ASP A 165 -0.51 10.97 23.02
N PRO A 166 -0.06 11.65 21.93
CA PRO A 166 1.35 11.65 21.54
C PRO A 166 2.27 12.27 22.57
N ALA A 167 1.79 13.31 23.28
CA ALA A 167 2.59 14.01 24.27
C ALA A 167 2.89 13.14 25.49
N THR A 168 1.89 12.41 25.98
CA THR A 168 2.07 11.51 27.12
C THR A 168 2.75 10.20 26.74
N THR A 169 2.45 9.65 25.55
CA THR A 169 2.96 8.34 25.14
C THR A 169 4.38 8.43 24.57
N TYR A 170 4.67 9.46 23.77
CA TYR A 170 5.93 9.59 23.05
C TYR A 170 6.74 10.84 23.40
N GLY A 171 6.18 11.78 24.20
CA GLY A 171 6.90 12.95 24.70
C GLY A 171 7.07 14.09 23.69
N PHE A 172 6.25 14.16 22.62
CA PHE A 172 6.30 15.22 21.60
C PHE A 172 4.92 15.74 21.23
N LYS A 173 4.87 16.95 20.70
CA LYS A 173 3.66 17.56 20.14
C LYS A 173 3.62 17.33 18.62
N ILE A 174 2.42 17.14 18.09
CA ILE A 174 2.22 16.96 16.65
C ILE A 174 1.81 18.26 15.98
N ILE A 175 2.35 18.51 14.79
CA ILE A 175 1.97 19.63 13.90
C ILE A 175 1.50 19.02 12.58
N GLU A 176 0.29 19.38 12.14
CA GLU A 176 -0.36 18.91 10.94
C GLU A 176 -0.77 20.09 10.06
N PRO A 177 0.15 20.61 9.21
CA PRO A 177 -0.11 21.82 8.44
C PRO A 177 -1.12 21.66 7.31
N LEU A 178 -1.49 20.43 6.97
CA LEU A 178 -2.40 20.12 5.87
C LEU A 178 -3.73 19.52 6.33
N ALA A 179 -4.01 19.50 7.64
CA ALA A 179 -5.15 18.79 8.23
C ALA A 179 -6.51 19.18 7.63
N ASP A 180 -6.67 20.41 7.20
CA ASP A 180 -7.92 20.94 6.60
C ASP A 180 -7.97 20.82 5.06
N LEU A 181 -6.91 20.29 4.43
CA LEU A 181 -6.83 20.22 2.98
C LEU A 181 -7.26 18.88 2.42
N TYR A 182 -7.95 18.91 1.28
CA TYR A 182 -8.22 17.75 0.45
C TYR A 182 -7.08 17.46 -0.52
N LYS A 183 -7.01 16.23 -1.02
CA LYS A 183 -5.92 15.75 -1.88
C LYS A 183 -5.61 16.65 -3.09
N ASP A 184 -6.64 17.19 -3.72
CA ASP A 184 -6.47 18.07 -4.89
C ASP A 184 -5.87 19.43 -4.51
N GLN A 185 -6.22 19.96 -3.32
CA GLN A 185 -5.63 21.16 -2.76
C GLN A 185 -4.16 20.94 -2.40
N VAL A 186 -3.83 19.80 -1.78
CA VAL A 186 -2.43 19.42 -1.48
C VAL A 186 -1.60 19.32 -2.77
N ARG A 187 -2.17 18.72 -3.84
CA ARG A 187 -1.49 18.67 -5.14
C ARG A 187 -1.31 20.06 -5.76
N ALA A 188 -2.31 20.95 -5.61
CA ALA A 188 -2.21 22.33 -6.07
C ALA A 188 -1.12 23.09 -5.32
N LEU A 189 -1.05 22.94 -3.99
CA LEU A 189 0.00 23.52 -3.15
C LEU A 189 1.38 22.96 -3.50
N GLY A 190 1.48 21.65 -3.74
CA GLY A 190 2.72 21.00 -4.19
C GLY A 190 3.24 21.58 -5.51
N ARG A 191 2.36 21.80 -6.49
CA ARG A 191 2.72 22.47 -7.76
C ARG A 191 3.21 23.91 -7.53
N HIS A 192 2.55 24.64 -6.63
CA HIS A 192 2.96 26.00 -6.26
C HIS A 192 4.35 26.02 -5.61
N LEU A 193 4.69 25.01 -4.83
CA LEU A 193 6.00 24.80 -4.20
C LEU A 193 7.03 24.15 -5.13
N ASN A 194 6.75 24.03 -6.41
CA ASN A 194 7.61 23.42 -7.44
C ASN A 194 7.92 21.92 -7.17
N LEU A 195 7.02 21.19 -6.51
CA LEU A 195 7.17 19.75 -6.32
C LEU A 195 7.08 19.04 -7.69
N PRO A 196 8.07 18.21 -8.07
CA PRO A 196 8.04 17.48 -9.33
C PRO A 196 6.81 16.58 -9.46
N LYS A 197 6.28 16.45 -10.69
CA LYS A 197 5.06 15.68 -10.97
C LYS A 197 5.17 14.22 -10.51
N GLU A 198 6.35 13.64 -10.55
CA GLU A 198 6.59 12.26 -10.11
C GLU A 198 6.20 12.01 -8.64
N PHE A 199 6.13 13.04 -7.80
CA PHE A 199 5.61 12.92 -6.43
C PHE A 199 4.08 12.99 -6.38
N SER A 200 3.45 13.80 -7.24
CA SER A 200 2.01 14.03 -7.22
C SER A 200 1.19 13.02 -8.02
N GLU A 201 1.81 12.37 -9.03
CA GLU A 201 1.17 11.44 -9.96
C GLU A 201 1.50 9.98 -9.68
N ARG A 202 2.32 9.69 -8.67
CA ARG A 202 2.68 8.33 -8.29
C ARG A 202 1.48 7.60 -7.71
N GLN A 203 1.35 6.30 -8.08
CA GLN A 203 0.32 5.46 -7.45
C GLN A 203 0.50 5.41 -5.92
N PRO A 204 -0.60 5.33 -5.15
CA PRO A 204 -0.53 5.21 -3.71
C PRO A 204 0.33 4.04 -3.25
N PHE A 205 1.07 4.25 -2.16
CA PHE A 205 1.82 3.20 -1.50
C PHE A 205 1.42 3.18 -0.02
N PRO A 206 1.17 2.03 0.58
CA PRO A 206 0.67 1.97 1.95
C PRO A 206 1.71 2.45 2.95
N GLY A 207 1.27 3.06 4.06
CA GLY A 207 2.17 3.54 5.12
C GLY A 207 3.10 2.46 5.67
N PRO A 208 2.62 1.23 5.97
CA PRO A 208 3.48 0.13 6.38
C PRO A 208 4.33 -0.47 5.25
N GLY A 209 4.27 0.08 4.04
CA GLY A 209 5.03 -0.39 2.90
C GLY A 209 4.66 -1.80 2.46
N LEU A 210 5.66 -2.58 2.12
CA LEU A 210 5.50 -3.97 1.68
C LEU A 210 5.05 -4.93 2.80
N LEU A 211 4.99 -4.46 4.06
CA LEU A 211 4.52 -5.29 5.18
C LEU A 211 3.11 -5.84 4.91
N VAL A 212 2.18 -5.01 4.49
CA VAL A 212 0.78 -5.38 4.23
C VAL A 212 0.58 -6.13 2.90
N ARG A 213 1.66 -6.41 2.19
CA ARG A 213 1.73 -7.23 0.98
C ARG A 213 2.53 -8.51 1.19
N CYS A 214 3.15 -8.67 2.37
CA CYS A 214 3.86 -9.88 2.80
C CYS A 214 2.96 -10.71 3.70
N ILE A 215 2.14 -11.57 3.09
CA ILE A 215 1.09 -12.34 3.76
C ILE A 215 1.72 -13.39 4.67
N GLY A 216 1.15 -13.55 5.88
CA GLY A 216 1.66 -14.48 6.89
C GLY A 216 3.01 -14.03 7.47
N ASN A 217 3.90 -14.98 7.81
CA ASN A 217 5.18 -14.66 8.45
C ASN A 217 6.10 -13.80 7.55
N VAL A 218 6.69 -12.75 8.15
CA VAL A 218 7.60 -11.84 7.47
C VAL A 218 9.05 -12.29 7.64
N THR A 219 9.74 -12.52 6.53
CA THR A 219 11.17 -12.87 6.51
C THR A 219 11.95 -11.94 5.59
N LYS A 220 13.26 -11.80 5.83
CA LYS A 220 14.14 -11.02 4.95
C LYS A 220 14.07 -11.51 3.51
N GLU A 221 13.98 -12.83 3.31
CA GLU A 221 13.92 -13.43 1.99
C GLU A 221 12.58 -13.12 1.28
N LYS A 222 11.43 -13.24 1.98
CA LYS A 222 10.14 -12.85 1.42
C LYS A 222 10.13 -11.37 1.02
N ILE A 223 10.68 -10.48 1.84
CA ILE A 223 10.76 -9.05 1.52
C ILE A 223 11.68 -8.79 0.32
N ARG A 224 12.83 -9.46 0.21
CA ARG A 224 13.71 -9.36 -0.95
C ARG A 224 12.98 -9.75 -2.24
N VAL A 225 12.37 -10.93 -2.24
CA VAL A 225 11.59 -11.43 -3.39
C VAL A 225 10.42 -10.52 -3.73
N LEU A 226 9.69 -10.03 -2.71
CA LEU A 226 8.56 -9.14 -2.90
C LEU A 226 8.97 -7.77 -3.49
N LYS A 227 10.13 -7.23 -3.11
CA LYS A 227 10.69 -6.00 -3.70
C LYS A 227 10.92 -6.17 -5.20
N GLU A 228 11.58 -7.24 -5.61
CA GLU A 228 11.84 -7.53 -7.03
C GLU A 228 10.53 -7.79 -7.81
N ALA A 229 9.62 -8.57 -7.25
CA ALA A 229 8.31 -8.80 -7.85
C ALA A 229 7.50 -7.49 -8.01
N THR A 230 7.54 -6.62 -6.99
CA THR A 230 6.89 -5.30 -7.04
C THR A 230 7.49 -4.45 -8.17
N LYS A 231 8.81 -4.40 -8.30
CA LYS A 231 9.50 -3.68 -9.39
C LYS A 231 9.08 -4.19 -10.76
N ILE A 232 9.02 -5.51 -10.95
CA ILE A 232 8.59 -6.14 -12.20
C ILE A 232 7.15 -5.75 -12.53
N VAL A 233 6.22 -5.90 -11.57
CA VAL A 233 4.80 -5.58 -11.76
C VAL A 233 4.60 -4.10 -12.06
N GLU A 234 5.20 -3.20 -11.27
CA GLU A 234 5.07 -1.76 -11.45
C GLU A 234 5.65 -1.31 -12.80
N THR A 235 6.79 -1.85 -13.22
CA THR A 235 7.37 -1.54 -14.54
C THR A 235 6.49 -2.05 -15.69
N SER A 236 5.97 -3.28 -15.58
CA SER A 236 5.18 -3.89 -16.64
C SER A 236 3.79 -3.26 -16.80
N LEU A 237 3.20 -2.78 -15.70
CA LEU A 237 1.84 -2.22 -15.70
C LEU A 237 1.80 -0.69 -15.76
N SER A 238 2.93 0.01 -15.59
CA SER A 238 2.99 1.48 -15.70
C SER A 238 2.47 2.08 -17.02
N PRO A 239 2.53 1.40 -18.18
CA PRO A 239 1.95 1.94 -19.42
C PRO A 239 0.41 1.90 -19.43
N PHE A 240 -0.22 1.20 -18.50
CA PHE A 240 -1.67 1.08 -18.39
C PHE A 240 -2.21 2.10 -17.39
N ASN A 241 -3.37 2.66 -17.66
CA ASN A 241 -4.02 3.64 -16.78
C ASN A 241 -4.82 2.94 -15.65
N TYR A 242 -4.16 2.07 -14.88
CA TYR A 242 -4.75 1.49 -13.68
C TYR A 242 -4.41 2.36 -12.46
N GLU A 243 -5.35 2.50 -11.53
CA GLU A 243 -5.16 3.38 -10.36
C GLU A 243 -4.19 2.79 -9.34
N GLN A 244 -4.20 1.46 -9.19
CA GLN A 244 -3.23 0.79 -8.32
C GLN A 244 -2.91 -0.62 -8.81
N TYR A 245 -1.61 -0.98 -8.83
CA TYR A 245 -1.11 -2.28 -9.22
C TYR A 245 0.18 -2.61 -8.46
N PHE A 246 0.29 -3.86 -8.01
CA PHE A 246 1.41 -4.29 -7.17
C PHE A 246 1.50 -5.83 -7.09
N ALA A 247 2.57 -6.31 -6.43
CA ALA A 247 2.74 -7.69 -6.04
C ALA A 247 2.47 -7.89 -4.54
N ALA A 248 1.91 -9.04 -4.18
CA ALA A 248 1.90 -9.57 -2.82
C ALA A 248 2.58 -10.94 -2.82
N ILE A 249 3.06 -11.38 -1.66
CA ILE A 249 3.76 -12.66 -1.50
C ILE A 249 3.10 -13.49 -0.41
N ILE A 250 2.94 -14.81 -0.69
CA ILE A 250 2.34 -15.79 0.22
C ILE A 250 3.14 -17.10 0.17
N GLU A 251 3.14 -17.86 1.25
CA GLU A 251 3.76 -19.18 1.27
C GLU A 251 2.86 -20.23 0.61
N ASN A 252 3.48 -21.23 -0.04
CA ASN A 252 2.78 -22.36 -0.67
C ASN A 252 2.36 -23.39 0.40
N LYS A 253 1.61 -22.93 1.39
CA LYS A 253 0.96 -23.75 2.40
C LYS A 253 -0.52 -23.81 2.08
N PHE A 254 -0.99 -25.03 1.80
CA PHE A 254 -2.37 -25.25 1.37
C PHE A 254 -3.13 -26.03 2.45
N ALA A 255 -4.30 -25.53 2.78
CA ALA A 255 -5.21 -26.16 3.70
C ALA A 255 -5.65 -27.52 3.16
N LYS A 256 -5.58 -28.53 4.01
CA LYS A 256 -6.17 -29.84 3.72
C LYS A 256 -7.67 -29.80 3.98
N ASP A 257 -8.38 -28.99 3.21
CA ASP A 257 -9.81 -28.74 3.41
C ASP A 257 -10.62 -29.59 2.43
N PRO A 258 -11.60 -30.39 2.91
CA PRO A 258 -12.52 -31.13 2.05
C PRO A 258 -13.30 -30.23 1.08
N SER A 259 -13.50 -28.97 1.41
CA SER A 259 -14.17 -27.98 0.54
C SER A 259 -13.39 -27.68 -0.75
N THR A 260 -12.09 -27.96 -0.81
CA THR A 260 -11.25 -27.72 -1.99
C THR A 260 -11.83 -28.39 -3.26
N LYS A 261 -12.34 -29.63 -3.13
CA LYS A 261 -13.02 -30.31 -4.24
C LYS A 261 -14.28 -29.57 -4.67
N THR A 262 -15.11 -29.16 -3.72
CA THR A 262 -16.34 -28.44 -3.98
C THR A 262 -16.06 -27.04 -4.56
N ILE A 263 -14.95 -26.39 -4.15
CA ILE A 263 -14.50 -25.12 -4.76
C ILE A 263 -14.10 -25.34 -6.23
N SER A 264 -13.41 -26.44 -6.55
CA SER A 264 -13.07 -26.79 -7.93
C SER A 264 -14.30 -27.04 -8.79
N GLU A 265 -15.30 -27.76 -8.26
CA GLU A 265 -16.58 -28.00 -8.93
C GLU A 265 -17.35 -26.69 -9.15
N THR A 266 -17.43 -25.83 -8.15
CA THR A 266 -18.06 -24.50 -8.25
C THR A 266 -17.35 -23.64 -9.29
N ALA A 267 -16.03 -23.66 -9.33
CA ALA A 267 -15.25 -22.95 -10.32
C ALA A 267 -15.49 -23.49 -11.75
N SER A 268 -15.56 -24.80 -11.92
CA SER A 268 -15.90 -25.45 -13.19
C SER A 268 -17.28 -25.02 -13.70
N GLU A 269 -18.28 -25.04 -12.83
CA GLU A 269 -19.64 -24.61 -13.13
C GLU A 269 -19.70 -23.14 -13.55
N ALA A 270 -19.08 -22.25 -12.76
CA ALA A 270 -19.04 -20.81 -13.04
C ALA A 270 -18.34 -20.48 -14.38
N LEU A 271 -17.34 -21.25 -14.76
CA LEU A 271 -16.61 -21.07 -16.01
C LEU A 271 -17.22 -21.81 -17.19
N GLY A 272 -18.10 -22.77 -16.95
CA GLY A 272 -18.64 -23.68 -17.98
C GLY A 272 -17.58 -24.60 -18.55
N LEU A 273 -16.61 -25.04 -17.71
CA LEU A 273 -15.51 -25.92 -18.07
C LEU A 273 -15.68 -27.31 -17.42
N PRO A 274 -15.12 -28.37 -18.02
CA PRO A 274 -15.06 -29.68 -17.38
C PRO A 274 -14.30 -29.66 -16.04
N ASN A 275 -14.72 -30.45 -15.07
CA ASN A 275 -14.03 -30.58 -13.77
C ASN A 275 -12.56 -31.02 -13.91
N SER A 276 -12.21 -31.74 -14.96
CA SER A 276 -10.82 -32.13 -15.25
C SER A 276 -9.88 -30.98 -15.60
N GLU A 277 -10.45 -29.85 -16.02
CA GLU A 277 -9.71 -28.66 -16.46
C GLU A 277 -9.57 -27.59 -15.40
N VAL A 278 -10.26 -27.75 -14.26
CA VAL A 278 -10.29 -26.76 -13.18
C VAL A 278 -9.86 -27.40 -11.88
N HIS A 279 -8.85 -26.83 -11.24
CA HIS A 279 -8.37 -27.27 -9.93
C HIS A 279 -8.25 -26.07 -9.00
N ALA A 280 -8.72 -26.19 -7.77
CA ALA A 280 -8.58 -25.17 -6.75
C ALA A 280 -7.66 -25.63 -5.62
N GLU A 281 -6.96 -24.69 -5.03
CA GLU A 281 -6.15 -24.84 -3.82
C GLU A 281 -6.50 -23.70 -2.88
N VAL A 282 -6.51 -23.94 -1.58
CA VAL A 282 -6.82 -22.93 -0.56
C VAL A 282 -5.57 -22.71 0.27
N PHE A 283 -5.09 -21.46 0.29
CA PHE A 283 -3.93 -21.09 1.11
C PHE A 283 -4.30 -21.05 2.59
N GLU A 284 -3.37 -21.45 3.46
CA GLU A 284 -3.57 -21.44 4.92
C GLU A 284 -3.53 -20.05 5.53
N ASP A 285 -2.69 -19.16 4.98
CA ASP A 285 -2.56 -17.79 5.47
C ASP A 285 -3.82 -16.97 5.15
N ARG A 286 -4.23 -16.15 6.12
CA ARG A 286 -5.42 -15.32 6.00
C ARG A 286 -5.08 -13.94 5.47
N VAL A 287 -6.02 -13.36 4.75
CA VAL A 287 -5.91 -12.03 4.15
C VAL A 287 -7.14 -11.19 4.49
N THR A 288 -6.97 -9.88 4.40
CA THR A 288 -8.04 -8.93 4.69
C THR A 288 -9.11 -8.95 3.60
N GLY A 289 -10.35 -8.95 4.03
CA GLY A 289 -11.55 -8.76 3.23
C GLY A 289 -12.53 -7.80 3.90
N VAL A 290 -13.66 -7.56 3.23
CA VAL A 290 -14.80 -6.76 3.73
C VAL A 290 -16.07 -7.56 3.52
N LYS A 291 -16.86 -7.73 4.59
CA LYS A 291 -18.21 -8.33 4.55
C LYS A 291 -19.19 -7.38 5.23
N GLY A 292 -20.17 -6.92 4.46
CA GLY A 292 -20.97 -5.76 4.86
C GLY A 292 -20.03 -4.55 5.05
N ASP A 293 -20.17 -3.87 6.19
CA ASP A 293 -19.36 -2.71 6.53
C ASP A 293 -18.18 -3.07 7.46
N GLN A 294 -17.92 -4.36 7.69
CA GLN A 294 -16.89 -4.81 8.62
C GLN A 294 -15.70 -5.44 7.89
N ARG A 295 -14.50 -5.15 8.40
CA ARG A 295 -13.29 -5.85 8.03
C ARG A 295 -13.36 -7.29 8.52
N CYS A 296 -12.98 -8.21 7.67
CA CYS A 296 -12.87 -9.64 8.00
C CYS A 296 -11.51 -10.20 7.53
N TYR A 297 -11.17 -11.37 8.02
CA TYR A 297 -9.97 -12.10 7.63
C TYR A 297 -10.37 -13.47 7.12
N GLY A 298 -10.06 -13.76 5.88
CA GLY A 298 -10.40 -15.00 5.23
C GLY A 298 -9.26 -15.56 4.38
N LEU A 299 -9.52 -16.67 3.73
CA LEU A 299 -8.55 -17.43 2.97
C LEU A 299 -8.52 -16.97 1.50
N VAL A 300 -7.44 -17.32 0.81
CA VAL A 300 -7.28 -17.13 -0.64
C VAL A 300 -7.50 -18.46 -1.34
N ALA A 301 -8.45 -18.51 -2.28
CA ALA A 301 -8.59 -19.63 -3.19
C ALA A 301 -7.78 -19.37 -4.47
N GLY A 302 -6.78 -20.21 -4.71
CA GLY A 302 -6.03 -20.24 -5.95
C GLY A 302 -6.71 -21.17 -6.94
N VAL A 303 -7.12 -20.67 -8.10
CA VAL A 303 -7.76 -21.44 -9.16
C VAL A 303 -6.79 -21.65 -10.31
N LYS A 304 -6.59 -22.91 -10.68
CA LYS A 304 -5.75 -23.34 -11.80
C LYS A 304 -6.66 -23.90 -12.90
N LEU A 305 -6.47 -23.41 -14.11
CA LEU A 305 -7.09 -23.94 -15.31
C LEU A 305 -6.07 -24.75 -16.10
N SER A 306 -6.54 -25.67 -16.95
CA SER A 306 -5.69 -26.32 -17.96
C SER A 306 -4.99 -25.27 -18.83
N GLU A 307 -3.87 -25.62 -19.44
CA GLU A 307 -3.14 -24.68 -20.29
C GLU A 307 -3.98 -24.20 -21.48
N GLU A 308 -4.73 -25.12 -22.09
CA GLU A 308 -5.65 -24.83 -23.19
C GLU A 308 -6.77 -23.88 -22.75
N SER A 309 -7.40 -24.12 -21.62
CA SER A 309 -8.46 -23.29 -21.08
C SER A 309 -7.95 -21.88 -20.71
N ARG A 310 -6.75 -21.76 -20.18
CA ARG A 310 -6.12 -20.46 -19.91
C ARG A 310 -5.96 -19.60 -21.14
N GLU A 311 -5.52 -20.19 -22.26
CA GLU A 311 -5.31 -19.45 -23.52
C GLU A 311 -6.66 -19.03 -24.15
N THR A 312 -7.70 -19.84 -24.03
CA THR A 312 -9.01 -19.60 -24.66
C THR A 312 -9.92 -18.71 -23.81
N TYR A 313 -9.88 -18.85 -22.48
CA TYR A 313 -10.82 -18.19 -21.56
C TYR A 313 -10.17 -17.09 -20.74
N GLY A 314 -8.91 -16.79 -20.98
CA GLY A 314 -8.02 -16.01 -20.11
C GLY A 314 -8.49 -14.64 -19.70
N TRP A 315 -9.54 -14.01 -20.30
CA TRP A 315 -9.97 -12.67 -19.91
C TRP A 315 -11.39 -12.31 -20.34
N LEU A 316 -12.30 -13.24 -20.26
CA LEU A 316 -13.71 -12.86 -20.31
C LEU A 316 -14.06 -12.30 -18.91
N GLN A 317 -14.01 -10.98 -18.76
CA GLN A 317 -14.30 -10.27 -17.50
C GLN A 317 -15.54 -10.79 -16.78
N ASP A 318 -16.60 -11.09 -17.54
CA ASP A 318 -17.85 -11.59 -16.98
C ASP A 318 -17.69 -12.98 -16.37
N ARG A 319 -16.92 -13.88 -16.97
CA ARG A 319 -16.67 -15.22 -16.42
C ARG A 319 -15.77 -15.19 -15.19
N LEU A 320 -14.76 -14.32 -15.16
CA LEU A 320 -13.93 -14.13 -13.96
C LEU A 320 -14.75 -13.55 -12.81
N ARG A 321 -15.70 -12.67 -13.10
CA ARG A 321 -16.64 -12.15 -12.11
C ARG A 321 -17.53 -13.29 -11.59
N GLN A 322 -18.10 -14.12 -12.47
CA GLN A 322 -18.92 -15.26 -12.08
C GLN A 322 -18.14 -16.28 -11.24
N LEU A 323 -16.89 -16.57 -11.64
CA LEU A 323 -15.98 -17.42 -10.89
C LEU A 323 -15.76 -16.88 -9.45
N GLN A 324 -15.38 -15.61 -9.35
CA GLN A 324 -15.11 -14.98 -8.06
C GLN A 324 -16.37 -14.92 -7.18
N THR A 325 -17.50 -14.47 -7.73
CA THR A 325 -18.77 -14.36 -7.01
C THR A 325 -19.26 -15.74 -6.55
N GLY A 326 -19.26 -16.74 -7.44
CA GLY A 326 -19.70 -18.09 -7.12
C GLY A 326 -18.90 -18.75 -5.98
N ILE A 327 -17.58 -18.51 -5.94
CA ILE A 327 -16.75 -19.03 -4.85
C ILE A 327 -17.02 -18.27 -3.55
N VAL A 328 -16.97 -16.94 -3.55
CA VAL A 328 -17.06 -16.15 -2.31
C VAL A 328 -18.45 -16.21 -1.67
N GLU A 329 -19.54 -16.32 -2.46
CA GLU A 329 -20.89 -16.47 -1.94
C GLU A 329 -21.11 -17.84 -1.30
N LYS A 330 -20.56 -18.89 -1.91
CA LYS A 330 -20.76 -20.28 -1.45
C LYS A 330 -19.81 -20.64 -0.29
N PHE A 331 -18.63 -20.02 -0.21
CA PHE A 331 -17.60 -20.31 0.79
C PHE A 331 -17.29 -19.08 1.64
N PRO A 332 -17.99 -18.89 2.77
CA PRO A 332 -17.85 -17.67 3.59
C PRO A 332 -16.43 -17.40 4.13
N ASP A 333 -15.59 -18.42 4.27
CA ASP A 333 -14.20 -18.25 4.71
C ASP A 333 -13.25 -17.80 3.61
N ILE A 334 -13.68 -17.81 2.35
CA ILE A 334 -12.90 -17.29 1.23
C ILE A 334 -13.20 -15.80 1.05
N THR A 335 -12.16 -14.97 1.10
CA THR A 335 -12.27 -13.53 0.87
C THR A 335 -11.63 -13.10 -0.44
N ARG A 336 -10.77 -13.95 -1.00
CA ARG A 336 -10.11 -13.68 -2.28
C ARG A 336 -10.03 -14.90 -3.17
N VAL A 337 -10.12 -14.64 -4.47
CA VAL A 337 -9.92 -15.63 -5.52
C VAL A 337 -8.82 -15.15 -6.44
N ALA A 338 -7.82 -16.00 -6.67
CA ALA A 338 -6.69 -15.70 -7.52
C ALA A 338 -6.54 -16.76 -8.62
N LEU A 339 -6.37 -16.32 -9.87
CA LEU A 339 -6.18 -17.19 -11.02
C LEU A 339 -4.70 -17.47 -11.25
N LEU A 340 -4.33 -18.74 -11.36
CA LEU A 340 -2.95 -19.12 -11.65
C LEU A 340 -2.53 -18.68 -13.05
N VAL A 341 -1.51 -17.86 -13.11
CA VAL A 341 -0.89 -17.36 -14.36
C VAL A 341 0.23 -18.29 -14.81
N LYS A 342 1.13 -18.61 -13.91
CA LYS A 342 2.30 -19.42 -14.19
C LYS A 342 2.72 -20.26 -13.00
N GLU A 343 3.20 -21.49 -13.28
CA GLU A 343 3.81 -22.37 -12.27
C GLU A 343 5.07 -23.04 -12.80
N ARG A 344 5.91 -23.46 -11.89
CA ARG A 344 7.12 -24.25 -12.14
C ARG A 344 7.07 -25.52 -11.27
N ARG A 345 7.29 -26.69 -11.88
CA ARG A 345 7.41 -27.95 -11.13
C ARG A 345 8.68 -27.96 -10.31
N GLY A 346 8.57 -28.43 -9.06
CA GLY A 346 9.72 -28.53 -8.15
C GLY A 346 10.30 -27.19 -7.71
N GLY A 347 9.50 -26.12 -7.76
CA GLY A 347 9.91 -24.76 -7.40
C GLY A 347 9.88 -24.49 -5.89
N GLY A 348 10.21 -23.24 -5.53
CA GLY A 348 10.34 -22.79 -4.15
C GLY A 348 9.03 -22.69 -3.37
N PRO A 349 9.11 -22.34 -2.08
CA PRO A 349 7.97 -22.34 -1.17
C PRO A 349 7.06 -21.12 -1.29
N LEU A 350 7.29 -20.23 -2.27
CA LEU A 350 6.61 -18.95 -2.34
C LEU A 350 5.75 -18.82 -3.59
N SER A 351 4.62 -18.12 -3.44
CA SER A 351 3.78 -17.62 -4.53
C SER A 351 3.77 -16.11 -4.54
N ILE A 352 3.71 -15.52 -5.74
CA ILE A 352 3.43 -14.10 -5.94
C ILE A 352 2.00 -13.95 -6.45
N ILE A 353 1.28 -12.99 -5.87
CA ILE A 353 -0.06 -12.62 -6.31
C ILE A 353 0.04 -11.20 -6.90
N VAL A 354 -0.18 -11.10 -8.19
CA VAL A 354 -0.28 -9.81 -8.90
C VAL A 354 -1.68 -9.26 -8.70
N ARG A 355 -1.80 -7.99 -8.35
CA ARG A 355 -3.06 -7.28 -8.23
C ARG A 355 -3.02 -6.01 -9.05
N ALA A 356 -4.08 -5.75 -9.81
CA ALA A 356 -4.31 -4.50 -10.50
C ALA A 356 -5.80 -4.13 -10.36
N VAL A 357 -6.07 -2.91 -9.96
CA VAL A 357 -7.44 -2.42 -9.72
C VAL A 357 -7.65 -1.04 -10.32
N SER A 358 -8.89 -0.82 -10.73
CA SER A 358 -9.41 0.47 -11.17
C SER A 358 -10.46 0.95 -10.18
N THR A 359 -10.30 2.18 -9.72
CA THR A 359 -11.15 2.79 -8.70
C THR A 359 -11.23 4.30 -8.89
N ARG A 360 -12.30 4.94 -8.37
CA ARG A 360 -12.42 6.39 -8.38
C ARG A 360 -12.13 7.01 -7.01
N ASP A 361 -12.47 6.29 -5.96
CA ASP A 361 -12.51 6.80 -4.58
C ASP A 361 -11.84 5.88 -3.55
N PHE A 362 -11.32 4.75 -3.98
CA PHE A 362 -10.77 3.66 -3.14
C PHE A 362 -11.78 3.03 -2.16
N MET A 363 -13.03 3.50 -2.14
CA MET A 363 -14.11 2.84 -1.38
C MET A 363 -14.53 1.55 -2.06
N THR A 364 -14.69 1.60 -3.38
CA THR A 364 -14.91 0.44 -4.24
C THR A 364 -13.80 0.32 -5.27
N ALA A 365 -13.52 -0.89 -5.73
CA ALA A 365 -12.53 -1.11 -6.78
C ALA A 365 -12.91 -2.31 -7.65
N ALA A 366 -12.85 -2.13 -8.95
CA ALA A 366 -12.97 -3.20 -9.92
C ALA A 366 -11.59 -3.80 -10.23
N VAL A 367 -11.57 -5.07 -10.57
CA VAL A 367 -10.36 -5.73 -11.09
C VAL A 367 -10.04 -5.16 -12.48
N SER A 368 -8.80 -4.75 -12.70
CA SER A 368 -8.38 -4.21 -14.00
C SER A 368 -8.20 -5.33 -15.03
N PRO A 369 -8.59 -5.12 -16.29
CA PRO A 369 -8.46 -6.13 -17.34
C PRO A 369 -7.02 -6.17 -17.90
N VAL A 370 -6.07 -6.69 -17.10
CA VAL A 370 -4.68 -6.83 -17.56
C VAL A 370 -4.60 -7.89 -18.68
N PRO A 371 -4.05 -7.60 -19.85
CA PRO A 371 -3.95 -8.56 -20.94
C PRO A 371 -3.18 -9.83 -20.52
N TRP A 372 -3.69 -11.01 -20.91
CA TRP A 372 -3.09 -12.29 -20.53
C TRP A 372 -1.61 -12.40 -20.91
N LYS A 373 -1.25 -11.89 -22.08
CA LYS A 373 0.16 -11.84 -22.52
C LYS A 373 1.04 -11.10 -21.52
N ILE A 374 0.59 -9.94 -21.02
CA ILE A 374 1.34 -9.13 -20.04
C ILE A 374 1.48 -9.90 -18.72
N LEU A 375 0.43 -10.57 -18.26
CA LEU A 375 0.54 -11.40 -17.05
C LEU A 375 1.51 -12.58 -17.25
N LYS A 376 1.49 -13.24 -18.40
CA LYS A 376 2.46 -14.29 -18.71
C LYS A 376 3.89 -13.76 -18.70
N ASP A 377 4.12 -12.59 -19.28
CA ASP A 377 5.45 -11.94 -19.29
C ASP A 377 5.91 -11.56 -17.88
N ILE A 378 5.01 -11.00 -17.05
CA ILE A 378 5.25 -10.75 -15.61
C ILE A 378 5.60 -12.06 -14.89
N GLY A 379 4.77 -13.09 -15.10
CA GLY A 379 4.98 -14.41 -14.51
C GLY A 379 6.34 -15.01 -14.89
N GLN A 380 6.74 -14.86 -16.14
CA GLN A 380 8.03 -15.36 -16.62
C GLN A 380 9.22 -14.60 -16.01
N GLN A 381 9.11 -13.30 -15.82
CA GLN A 381 10.15 -12.51 -15.16
C GLN A 381 10.26 -12.86 -13.68
N ILE A 382 9.13 -12.94 -12.97
CA ILE A 382 9.09 -13.30 -11.53
C ILE A 382 9.63 -14.72 -11.29
N MET A 383 9.37 -15.65 -12.20
CA MET A 383 9.88 -17.04 -12.11
C MET A 383 11.40 -17.17 -12.23
N LYS A 384 12.15 -16.08 -12.49
CA LYS A 384 13.61 -16.08 -12.35
C LYS A 384 14.06 -16.19 -10.90
N GLU A 385 13.20 -15.79 -9.96
CA GLU A 385 13.41 -16.00 -8.53
C GLU A 385 13.21 -17.48 -8.19
N GLU A 386 14.27 -18.18 -7.74
CA GLU A 386 14.27 -19.62 -7.49
C GLU A 386 13.28 -20.04 -6.40
N ASN A 387 13.05 -19.17 -5.41
CA ASN A 387 12.14 -19.41 -4.29
C ASN A 387 10.65 -19.24 -4.66
N VAL A 388 10.35 -18.76 -5.87
CA VAL A 388 8.98 -18.62 -6.37
C VAL A 388 8.63 -19.78 -7.29
N SER A 389 7.53 -20.47 -7.01
CA SER A 389 7.03 -21.56 -7.86
C SER A 389 5.70 -21.25 -8.54
N ARG A 390 4.96 -20.23 -8.07
CA ARG A 390 3.66 -19.87 -8.63
C ARG A 390 3.47 -18.36 -8.71
N VAL A 391 2.81 -17.93 -9.77
CA VAL A 391 2.35 -16.54 -9.93
C VAL A 391 0.86 -16.56 -10.22
N TYR A 392 0.10 -15.83 -9.42
CA TYR A 392 -1.34 -15.68 -9.54
C TYR A 392 -1.71 -14.25 -9.91
N TYR A 393 -2.93 -14.08 -10.41
CA TYR A 393 -3.59 -12.79 -10.57
C TYR A 393 -4.84 -12.73 -9.71
N ASP A 394 -4.93 -11.75 -8.82
CA ASP A 394 -6.09 -11.56 -7.94
C ASP A 394 -7.27 -11.00 -8.76
N ILE A 395 -8.33 -11.78 -8.85
CA ILE A 395 -9.57 -11.44 -9.58
C ILE A 395 -10.68 -10.93 -8.67
N THR A 396 -10.36 -10.53 -7.45
CA THR A 396 -11.33 -10.12 -6.43
C THR A 396 -11.52 -8.61 -6.43
N PRO A 397 -12.75 -8.09 -6.64
CA PRO A 397 -13.04 -6.67 -6.50
C PRO A 397 -13.02 -6.22 -5.03
N LYS A 398 -13.17 -4.94 -4.78
CA LYS A 398 -13.47 -4.39 -3.46
C LYS A 398 -14.89 -3.80 -3.45
N PRO A 399 -15.82 -4.29 -2.60
CA PRO A 399 -15.74 -5.54 -1.83
C PRO A 399 -15.79 -6.79 -2.69
N PRO A 400 -15.58 -8.03 -2.22
CA PRO A 400 -15.31 -8.45 -0.83
C PRO A 400 -13.82 -8.37 -0.44
N GLY A 401 -12.89 -8.20 -1.37
CA GLY A 401 -11.49 -7.93 -1.04
C GLY A 401 -11.28 -6.49 -0.56
N THR A 402 -10.11 -6.23 0.01
CA THR A 402 -9.58 -4.88 0.22
C THR A 402 -8.60 -4.51 -0.90
N ILE A 403 -8.08 -3.29 -0.94
CA ILE A 403 -7.00 -2.96 -1.87
C ILE A 403 -5.75 -3.77 -1.50
N GLU A 404 -5.23 -3.58 -0.29
CA GLU A 404 -4.09 -4.32 0.24
C GLU A 404 -4.51 -5.72 0.74
N PHE A 405 -3.54 -6.60 1.03
CA PHE A 405 -3.82 -7.97 1.46
C PHE A 405 -3.87 -8.12 2.99
N GLU A 406 -3.19 -7.24 3.72
CA GLU A 406 -3.18 -7.20 5.19
C GLU A 406 -3.35 -5.80 5.74
#